data_2d8b8602c64159f317be157244af95c6
#
_entry.id   2d8b8602c64159f317be157244af95c6
#
_cell.length_a   1.000
_cell.length_b   1.000
_cell.length_c   1.000
_cell.angle_alpha   90.00
_cell.angle_beta   90.00
_cell.angle_gamma   90.00
#
_symmetry.space_group_name_H-M   'P 1'
#
loop_
_entity.id
_entity.type
_entity.pdbx_description
1 polymer ?
#
loop_
_entity_poly.entity_id
_entity_poly.type
_entity_poly.pdbx_seq_one_letter_code
_entity_poly.pdbx_strand_id
1 'polypeptide(L)'
;MSDFLQVSGKTFLIFGVANRKSVAWFIAKSLEEQGAKVIYSVRSESRRQSLLTQLAGKDVFICDVEKEGAAADLARVVSAAGHAPIQGIVHSIAFANYSEGFKAFHETTRTDFLQATAISAFSLVEIARAFKPLLANNASVVTIGISSLLVTPDNYGYMGPIKAALDSCARFLAKSFSAGTEVRFNVIGAGPLKTSASAGIPGYLESYLYAEKLTFRRRNLSTQEVADAALFLLSNRSSGINGASLVVDAGLGSNFFDKEIIRLAMRMES
;
A
#
# COMPACT_ATOMS: atom_id res chain seq x y z
N MET A 1 12.58 -22.19 -15.53
CA MET A 1 13.05 -21.53 -14.29
C MET A 1 12.21 -22.01 -13.13
N SER A 2 12.79 -22.27 -11.96
CA SER A 2 11.99 -22.68 -10.80
C SER A 2 11.15 -21.50 -10.32
N ASP A 3 9.84 -21.68 -10.12
CA ASP A 3 8.96 -20.69 -9.47
C ASP A 3 9.30 -20.61 -7.98
N PHE A 4 10.40 -19.92 -7.64
CA PHE A 4 10.85 -19.79 -6.26
C PHE A 4 9.79 -19.17 -5.36
N LEU A 5 9.04 -18.18 -5.86
CA LEU A 5 8.01 -17.48 -5.10
C LEU A 5 6.69 -18.25 -5.03
N GLN A 6 6.51 -19.24 -5.89
CA GLN A 6 5.28 -20.05 -5.98
C GLN A 6 4.02 -19.20 -6.23
N VAL A 7 4.13 -18.21 -7.11
CA VAL A 7 3.02 -17.32 -7.50
C VAL A 7 2.51 -17.59 -8.91
N SER A 8 3.24 -18.34 -9.72
CA SER A 8 2.87 -18.66 -11.11
C SER A 8 1.50 -19.37 -11.18
N GLY A 9 0.67 -18.91 -12.12
CA GLY A 9 -0.69 -19.42 -12.34
C GLY A 9 -1.73 -19.04 -11.26
N LYS A 10 -1.32 -18.41 -10.16
CA LYS A 10 -2.21 -18.00 -9.08
C LYS A 10 -2.79 -16.61 -9.34
N THR A 11 -4.00 -16.36 -8.83
CA THR A 11 -4.73 -15.11 -9.04
C THR A 11 -4.49 -14.13 -7.91
N PHE A 12 -4.17 -12.87 -8.26
CA PHE A 12 -3.98 -11.76 -7.33
C PHE A 12 -4.87 -10.58 -7.69
N LEU A 13 -5.52 -9.99 -6.69
CA LEU A 13 -6.35 -8.79 -6.85
C LEU A 13 -5.58 -7.56 -6.37
N ILE A 14 -5.46 -6.57 -7.25
CA ILE A 14 -4.66 -5.36 -7.00
C ILE A 14 -5.56 -4.14 -6.93
N PHE A 15 -5.57 -3.47 -5.78
CA PHE A 15 -6.19 -2.16 -5.60
C PHE A 15 -5.15 -1.05 -5.63
N GLY A 16 -5.53 0.12 -6.17
CA GLY A 16 -4.75 1.35 -6.06
C GLY A 16 -3.85 1.66 -7.26
N VAL A 17 -4.04 1.01 -8.39
CA VAL A 17 -3.36 1.41 -9.63
C VAL A 17 -3.95 2.72 -10.14
N ALA A 18 -3.20 3.81 -9.99
CA ALA A 18 -3.57 5.13 -10.50
C ALA A 18 -2.88 5.44 -11.85
N ASN A 19 -1.64 5.00 -12.02
CA ASN A 19 -0.83 5.08 -13.23
C ASN A 19 0.45 4.23 -13.07
N ARG A 20 1.38 4.31 -14.04
CA ARG A 20 2.65 3.57 -14.04
C ARG A 20 3.64 3.92 -12.91
N LYS A 21 3.37 4.98 -12.13
CA LYS A 21 4.20 5.37 -10.97
C LYS A 21 3.65 4.85 -9.65
N SER A 22 2.48 4.21 -9.65
CA SER A 22 1.86 3.66 -8.43
C SER A 22 2.62 2.45 -7.92
N VAL A 23 2.75 2.30 -6.59
CA VAL A 23 3.30 1.08 -5.96
C VAL A 23 2.53 -0.16 -6.45
N ALA A 24 1.20 -0.07 -6.49
CA ALA A 24 0.34 -1.14 -6.99
C ALA A 24 0.68 -1.57 -8.43
N TRP A 25 1.08 -0.63 -9.30
CA TRP A 25 1.52 -0.95 -10.66
C TRP A 25 2.79 -1.80 -10.66
N PHE A 26 3.80 -1.42 -9.89
CA PHE A 26 5.06 -2.16 -9.81
C PHE A 26 4.83 -3.57 -9.23
N ILE A 27 4.03 -3.70 -8.17
CA ILE A 27 3.68 -5.01 -7.59
C ILE A 27 2.96 -5.88 -8.63
N ALA A 28 1.97 -5.31 -9.33
CA ALA A 28 1.22 -6.04 -10.37
C ALA A 28 2.14 -6.53 -11.49
N LYS A 29 3.04 -5.69 -11.97
CA LYS A 29 4.01 -6.05 -13.01
C LYS A 29 4.97 -7.14 -12.56
N SER A 30 5.52 -7.02 -11.35
CA SER A 30 6.39 -8.06 -10.79
C SER A 30 5.67 -9.41 -10.64
N LEU A 31 4.38 -9.41 -10.25
CA LEU A 31 3.55 -10.63 -10.21
C LEU A 31 3.36 -11.23 -11.62
N GLU A 32 3.00 -10.39 -12.60
CA GLU A 32 2.81 -10.83 -13.99
C GLU A 32 4.10 -11.41 -14.58
N GLU A 33 5.25 -10.81 -14.34
CA GLU A 33 6.58 -11.29 -14.77
C GLU A 33 6.93 -12.65 -14.16
N GLN A 34 6.40 -12.97 -12.98
CA GLN A 34 6.51 -14.29 -12.35
C GLN A 34 5.40 -15.28 -12.78
N GLY A 35 4.61 -14.92 -13.79
CA GLY A 35 3.57 -15.78 -14.35
C GLY A 35 2.27 -15.83 -13.55
N ALA A 36 2.05 -14.91 -12.60
CA ALA A 36 0.80 -14.81 -11.88
C ALA A 36 -0.33 -14.21 -12.76
N LYS A 37 -1.57 -14.57 -12.45
CA LYS A 37 -2.76 -13.92 -13.01
C LYS A 37 -3.09 -12.70 -12.14
N VAL A 38 -3.16 -11.52 -12.75
CA VAL A 38 -3.45 -10.28 -12.05
C VAL A 38 -4.78 -9.72 -12.53
N ILE A 39 -5.69 -9.47 -11.59
CA ILE A 39 -6.92 -8.73 -11.80
C ILE A 39 -6.85 -7.40 -11.05
N TYR A 40 -7.46 -6.38 -11.59
CA TYR A 40 -7.31 -5.01 -11.13
C TYR A 40 -8.62 -4.45 -10.61
N SER A 41 -8.55 -3.68 -9.52
CA SER A 41 -9.66 -2.86 -9.05
C SER A 41 -9.26 -1.40 -9.10
N VAL A 42 -10.10 -0.58 -9.76
CA VAL A 42 -9.93 0.86 -9.88
C VAL A 42 -11.13 1.60 -9.32
N ARG A 43 -10.93 2.84 -8.87
CA ARG A 43 -11.95 3.61 -8.16
C ARG A 43 -13.17 3.96 -9.03
N SER A 44 -12.99 4.22 -10.34
CA SER A 44 -14.06 4.76 -11.18
C SER A 44 -13.88 4.39 -12.64
N GLU A 45 -14.96 4.56 -13.42
CA GLU A 45 -14.94 4.40 -14.88
C GLU A 45 -13.92 5.35 -15.53
N SER A 46 -13.84 6.59 -15.10
CA SER A 46 -12.84 7.55 -15.63
C SER A 46 -11.41 7.06 -15.37
N ARG A 47 -11.17 6.43 -14.21
CA ARG A 47 -9.87 5.79 -13.92
C ARG A 47 -9.62 4.59 -14.82
N ARG A 48 -10.61 3.74 -15.05
CA ARG A 48 -10.52 2.62 -15.97
C ARG A 48 -10.17 3.09 -17.39
N GLN A 49 -10.84 4.11 -17.89
CA GLN A 49 -10.56 4.71 -19.19
C GLN A 49 -9.13 5.27 -19.28
N SER A 50 -8.65 5.95 -18.25
CA SER A 50 -7.29 6.50 -18.23
C SER A 50 -6.19 5.43 -18.24
N LEU A 51 -6.53 4.17 -17.94
CA LEU A 51 -5.61 3.03 -17.88
C LEU A 51 -5.82 2.02 -19.02
N LEU A 52 -6.71 2.28 -19.97
CA LEU A 52 -7.06 1.33 -21.05
C LEU A 52 -5.83 0.79 -21.80
N THR A 53 -4.91 1.68 -22.17
CA THR A 53 -3.68 1.26 -22.90
C THR A 53 -2.76 0.43 -22.02
N GLN A 54 -2.63 0.78 -20.74
CA GLN A 54 -1.74 0.13 -19.78
C GLN A 54 -2.24 -1.24 -19.34
N LEU A 55 -3.57 -1.39 -19.26
CA LEU A 55 -4.25 -2.60 -18.79
C LEU A 55 -5.03 -3.30 -19.92
N ALA A 56 -4.61 -3.09 -21.18
CA ALA A 56 -5.23 -3.74 -22.33
C ALA A 56 -5.19 -5.28 -22.17
N GLY A 57 -6.35 -5.93 -22.38
CA GLY A 57 -6.50 -7.37 -22.22
C GLY A 57 -6.48 -7.89 -20.78
N LYS A 58 -6.55 -6.99 -19.77
CA LYS A 58 -6.63 -7.35 -18.37
C LYS A 58 -8.06 -7.18 -17.82
N ASP A 59 -8.39 -7.98 -16.82
CA ASP A 59 -9.65 -7.87 -16.09
C ASP A 59 -9.58 -6.70 -15.10
N VAL A 60 -10.37 -5.65 -15.36
CA VAL A 60 -10.39 -4.40 -14.59
C VAL A 60 -11.81 -4.15 -14.09
N PHE A 61 -11.97 -4.20 -12.78
CA PHE A 61 -13.23 -3.97 -12.08
C PHE A 61 -13.26 -2.59 -11.43
N ILE A 62 -14.47 -2.04 -11.23
CA ILE A 62 -14.66 -0.77 -10.55
C ILE A 62 -15.05 -1.03 -9.10
N CYS A 63 -14.35 -0.39 -8.16
CA CYS A 63 -14.71 -0.37 -6.75
C CYS A 63 -14.28 0.96 -6.13
N ASP A 64 -15.26 1.78 -5.81
CA ASP A 64 -15.06 2.98 -5.01
C ASP A 64 -15.27 2.62 -3.53
N VAL A 65 -14.16 2.39 -2.83
CA VAL A 65 -14.20 1.96 -1.41
C VAL A 65 -14.78 3.01 -0.45
N GLU A 66 -15.03 4.22 -0.92
CA GLU A 66 -15.76 5.24 -0.17
C GLU A 66 -17.26 4.94 -0.09
N LYS A 67 -17.77 4.11 -1.00
CA LYS A 67 -19.18 3.74 -1.05
C LYS A 67 -19.42 2.48 -0.23
N GLU A 68 -20.37 2.57 0.68
CA GLU A 68 -20.81 1.42 1.47
C GLU A 68 -21.25 0.26 0.56
N GLY A 69 -20.81 -0.96 0.88
CA GLY A 69 -21.15 -2.15 0.11
C GLY A 69 -20.30 -2.38 -1.16
N ALA A 70 -19.52 -1.41 -1.64
CA ALA A 70 -18.77 -1.54 -2.88
C ALA A 70 -17.79 -2.73 -2.89
N ALA A 71 -17.17 -3.04 -1.76
CA ALA A 71 -16.29 -4.21 -1.65
C ALA A 71 -17.06 -5.53 -1.81
N ALA A 72 -18.29 -5.63 -1.28
CA ALA A 72 -19.14 -6.81 -1.43
C ALA A 72 -19.64 -6.96 -2.86
N ASP A 73 -20.00 -5.87 -3.52
CA ASP A 73 -20.39 -5.85 -4.92
C ASP A 73 -19.25 -6.31 -5.82
N LEU A 74 -18.05 -5.81 -5.58
CA LEU A 74 -16.84 -6.24 -6.28
C LEU A 74 -16.60 -7.74 -6.09
N ALA A 75 -16.71 -8.26 -4.87
CA ALA A 75 -16.50 -9.69 -4.60
C ALA A 75 -17.48 -10.57 -5.38
N ARG A 76 -18.75 -10.15 -5.48
CA ARG A 76 -19.77 -10.86 -6.30
C ARG A 76 -19.38 -10.89 -7.79
N VAL A 77 -18.98 -9.77 -8.35
CA VAL A 77 -18.60 -9.67 -9.77
C VAL A 77 -17.33 -10.47 -10.06
N VAL A 78 -16.30 -10.39 -9.20
CA VAL A 78 -15.06 -11.15 -9.33
C VAL A 78 -15.32 -12.66 -9.24
N SER A 79 -16.20 -13.09 -8.33
CA SER A 79 -16.62 -14.50 -8.22
C SER A 79 -17.35 -14.97 -9.48
N ALA A 80 -18.30 -14.18 -9.97
CA ALA A 80 -19.08 -14.49 -11.19
C ALA A 80 -18.18 -14.57 -12.44
N ALA A 81 -17.08 -13.81 -12.46
CA ALA A 81 -16.06 -13.87 -13.52
C ALA A 81 -15.11 -15.08 -13.42
N GLY A 82 -15.25 -15.93 -12.40
CA GLY A 82 -14.47 -17.16 -12.26
C GLY A 82 -13.03 -16.97 -11.77
N HIS A 83 -12.74 -15.88 -11.05
CA HIS A 83 -11.37 -15.58 -10.57
C HIS A 83 -11.02 -16.22 -9.22
N ALA A 84 -11.95 -16.90 -8.56
CA ALA A 84 -11.64 -17.62 -7.32
C ALA A 84 -10.93 -18.96 -7.62
N PRO A 85 -10.07 -19.48 -6.73
CA PRO A 85 -9.61 -18.83 -5.50
C PRO A 85 -8.59 -17.71 -5.73
N ILE A 86 -8.66 -16.67 -4.92
CA ILE A 86 -7.71 -15.55 -4.93
C ILE A 86 -6.57 -15.86 -3.96
N GLN A 87 -5.34 -15.89 -4.46
CA GLN A 87 -4.15 -16.20 -3.67
C GLN A 87 -3.63 -15.01 -2.89
N GLY A 88 -3.92 -13.80 -3.34
CA GLY A 88 -3.52 -12.62 -2.59
C GLY A 88 -4.23 -11.34 -3.01
N ILE A 89 -4.25 -10.38 -2.10
CA ILE A 89 -4.80 -9.05 -2.31
C ILE A 89 -3.74 -8.01 -1.97
N VAL A 90 -3.58 -7.03 -2.85
CA VAL A 90 -2.79 -5.82 -2.58
C VAL A 90 -3.73 -4.66 -2.32
N HIS A 91 -3.69 -4.14 -1.11
CA HIS A 91 -4.39 -2.93 -0.69
C HIS A 91 -3.41 -1.75 -0.73
N SER A 92 -3.37 -1.03 -1.85
CA SER A 92 -2.52 0.15 -2.04
C SER A 92 -3.39 1.40 -2.19
N ILE A 93 -4.28 1.61 -1.24
CA ILE A 93 -5.26 2.70 -1.21
C ILE A 93 -4.84 3.71 -0.13
N ALA A 94 -4.86 5.00 -0.50
CA ALA A 94 -4.75 6.09 0.45
C ALA A 94 -5.42 7.33 -0.14
N PHE A 95 -6.10 8.07 0.71
CA PHE A 95 -6.73 9.34 0.38
C PHE A 95 -6.61 10.31 1.56
N ALA A 96 -6.30 11.56 1.26
CA ALA A 96 -6.44 12.68 2.16
C ALA A 96 -6.91 13.89 1.38
N ASN A 97 -7.76 14.71 2.00
CA ASN A 97 -8.22 15.95 1.41
C ASN A 97 -7.23 17.08 1.75
N TYR A 98 -6.52 17.58 0.75
CA TYR A 98 -5.60 18.71 0.84
C TYR A 98 -6.08 19.90 -0.01
N SER A 99 -7.36 19.97 -0.37
CA SER A 99 -7.91 21.03 -1.24
C SER A 99 -7.75 22.44 -0.63
N GLU A 100 -7.71 22.54 0.70
CA GLU A 100 -7.49 23.80 1.43
C GLU A 100 -6.03 23.97 1.91
N GLY A 101 -5.10 23.19 1.37
CA GLY A 101 -3.69 23.18 1.80
C GLY A 101 -3.45 22.37 3.06
N PHE A 102 -2.24 22.51 3.63
CA PHE A 102 -1.87 21.90 4.90
C PHE A 102 -2.31 22.80 6.05
N LYS A 103 -2.95 22.18 7.04
CA LYS A 103 -3.34 22.82 8.31
C LYS A 103 -2.59 22.18 9.46
N ALA A 104 -2.46 22.86 10.58
CA ALA A 104 -1.97 22.27 11.81
C ALA A 104 -2.82 21.08 12.21
N PHE A 105 -2.23 20.03 12.79
CA PHE A 105 -2.94 18.78 13.06
C PHE A 105 -4.22 18.97 13.90
N HIS A 106 -4.19 19.87 14.89
CA HIS A 106 -5.36 20.16 15.75
C HIS A 106 -6.51 20.89 15.04
N GLU A 107 -6.27 21.41 13.81
CA GLU A 107 -7.29 22.03 12.96
C GLU A 107 -7.92 21.02 11.99
N THR A 108 -7.53 19.74 12.06
CA THR A 108 -8.12 18.68 11.24
C THR A 108 -9.64 18.58 11.48
N THR A 109 -10.41 18.66 10.40
CA THR A 109 -11.86 18.54 10.52
C THR A 109 -12.27 17.08 10.78
N ARG A 110 -13.37 16.89 11.49
CA ARG A 110 -13.96 15.55 11.69
C ARG A 110 -14.26 14.88 10.36
N THR A 111 -14.79 15.64 9.39
CA THR A 111 -15.18 15.13 8.07
C THR A 111 -13.97 14.57 7.32
N ASP A 112 -12.89 15.32 7.22
CA ASP A 112 -11.67 14.88 6.52
C ASP A 112 -11.04 13.68 7.21
N PHE A 113 -10.99 13.68 8.54
CA PHE A 113 -10.43 12.56 9.31
C PHE A 113 -11.24 11.28 9.14
N LEU A 114 -12.56 11.34 9.21
CA LEU A 114 -13.43 10.17 9.05
C LEU A 114 -13.39 9.66 7.61
N GLN A 115 -13.45 10.53 6.60
CA GLN A 115 -13.36 10.16 5.20
C GLN A 115 -12.03 9.44 4.91
N ALA A 116 -10.92 10.05 5.31
CA ALA A 116 -9.61 9.46 5.08
C ALA A 116 -9.42 8.15 5.86
N THR A 117 -10.00 8.01 7.06
CA THR A 117 -10.00 6.76 7.82
C THR A 117 -10.79 5.68 7.11
N ALA A 118 -11.99 5.99 6.63
CA ALA A 118 -12.83 5.05 5.89
C ALA A 118 -12.11 4.54 4.64
N ILE A 119 -11.56 5.44 3.83
CA ILE A 119 -10.92 5.10 2.54
C ILE A 119 -9.56 4.44 2.75
N SER A 120 -8.72 4.95 3.66
CA SER A 120 -7.31 4.56 3.72
C SER A 120 -6.99 3.44 4.73
N ALA A 121 -7.88 3.21 5.71
CA ALA A 121 -7.67 2.21 6.75
C ALA A 121 -8.81 1.19 6.81
N PHE A 122 -10.05 1.63 6.98
CA PHE A 122 -11.17 0.72 7.21
C PHE A 122 -11.57 -0.05 5.95
N SER A 123 -11.33 0.48 4.77
CA SER A 123 -11.53 -0.24 3.49
C SER A 123 -10.79 -1.58 3.42
N LEU A 124 -9.63 -1.72 4.10
CA LEU A 124 -8.95 -3.01 4.22
C LEU A 124 -9.82 -4.04 4.96
N VAL A 125 -10.53 -3.62 6.00
CA VAL A 125 -11.43 -4.49 6.78
C VAL A 125 -12.63 -4.92 5.93
N GLU A 126 -13.23 -3.98 5.19
CA GLU A 126 -14.37 -4.25 4.30
C GLU A 126 -14.00 -5.19 3.16
N ILE A 127 -12.85 -4.95 2.51
CA ILE A 127 -12.31 -5.81 1.46
C ILE A 127 -12.03 -7.21 2.03
N ALA A 128 -11.36 -7.31 3.17
CA ALA A 128 -11.05 -8.60 3.80
C ALA A 128 -12.33 -9.38 4.10
N ARG A 129 -13.35 -8.74 4.67
CA ARG A 129 -14.67 -9.34 4.94
C ARG A 129 -15.35 -9.83 3.67
N ALA A 130 -15.40 -9.00 2.64
CA ALA A 130 -16.10 -9.31 1.39
C ALA A 130 -15.42 -10.45 0.61
N PHE A 131 -14.11 -10.48 0.60
CA PHE A 131 -13.34 -11.48 -0.14
C PHE A 131 -13.03 -12.76 0.63
N LYS A 132 -13.34 -12.83 1.94
CA LYS A 132 -13.08 -14.03 2.77
C LYS A 132 -13.48 -15.34 2.10
N PRO A 133 -14.69 -15.48 1.50
CA PRO A 133 -15.11 -16.74 0.87
C PRO A 133 -14.41 -17.04 -0.46
N LEU A 134 -13.72 -16.06 -1.06
CA LEU A 134 -13.03 -16.20 -2.35
C LEU A 134 -11.51 -16.39 -2.19
N LEU A 135 -10.98 -16.21 -0.98
CA LEU A 135 -9.56 -16.37 -0.72
C LEU A 135 -9.16 -17.84 -0.70
N ALA A 136 -7.99 -18.15 -1.24
CA ALA A 136 -7.32 -19.42 -0.96
C ALA A 136 -7.05 -19.55 0.55
N ASN A 137 -7.06 -20.77 1.09
CA ASN A 137 -6.88 -20.99 2.53
C ASN A 137 -5.57 -20.39 3.08
N ASN A 138 -4.51 -20.35 2.27
CA ASN A 138 -3.19 -19.79 2.58
C ASN A 138 -2.91 -18.47 1.83
N ALA A 139 -3.93 -17.71 1.50
CA ALA A 139 -3.78 -16.44 0.79
C ALA A 139 -2.97 -15.40 1.60
N SER A 140 -2.46 -14.39 0.92
CA SER A 140 -1.72 -13.30 1.55
C SER A 140 -2.30 -11.94 1.16
N VAL A 141 -2.62 -11.13 2.16
CA VAL A 141 -3.09 -9.75 1.97
C VAL A 141 -1.97 -8.80 2.42
N VAL A 142 -1.57 -7.90 1.51
CA VAL A 142 -0.52 -6.93 1.76
C VAL A 142 -1.10 -5.53 1.61
N THR A 143 -0.87 -4.67 2.61
CA THR A 143 -1.21 -3.25 2.54
C THR A 143 0.03 -2.36 2.60
N ILE A 144 -0.07 -1.15 2.05
CA ILE A 144 1.04 -0.18 2.01
C ILE A 144 0.87 0.83 3.14
N GLY A 145 1.75 0.72 4.13
CA GLY A 145 1.87 1.61 5.27
C GLY A 145 2.97 2.67 5.08
N ILE A 146 3.52 3.12 6.21
CA ILE A 146 4.70 4.01 6.29
C ILE A 146 5.79 3.36 7.12
N SER A 147 7.04 3.76 6.92
CA SER A 147 8.22 3.14 7.54
C SER A 147 8.29 3.35 9.06
N SER A 148 7.71 4.42 9.58
CA SER A 148 7.65 4.64 11.02
C SER A 148 6.30 5.22 11.43
N LEU A 149 5.70 4.62 12.46
CA LEU A 149 4.47 5.09 13.11
C LEU A 149 4.76 6.00 14.32
N LEU A 150 6.03 6.20 14.66
CA LEU A 150 6.48 6.97 15.82
C LEU A 150 6.92 8.39 15.47
N VAL A 151 7.13 8.68 14.18
CA VAL A 151 7.55 10.02 13.72
C VAL A 151 6.34 10.86 13.31
N THR A 152 6.45 12.15 13.48
CA THR A 152 5.41 13.14 13.20
C THR A 152 5.88 14.16 12.17
N PRO A 153 5.95 13.79 10.87
CA PRO A 153 6.38 14.74 9.84
C PRO A 153 5.37 15.87 9.67
N ASP A 154 5.82 17.11 9.64
CA ASP A 154 4.97 18.30 9.54
C ASP A 154 4.03 18.28 8.34
N ASN A 155 4.48 17.72 7.21
CA ASN A 155 3.71 17.66 5.97
C ASN A 155 2.94 16.34 5.76
N TYR A 156 2.69 15.56 6.81
CA TYR A 156 1.91 14.32 6.72
C TYR A 156 0.55 14.40 7.42
N GLY A 157 0.42 15.31 8.39
CA GLY A 157 -0.83 15.66 9.07
C GLY A 157 -1.56 14.44 9.62
N TYR A 158 -2.87 14.41 9.42
CA TYR A 158 -3.73 13.35 9.94
C TYR A 158 -3.53 11.97 9.26
N MET A 159 -2.79 11.91 8.16
CA MET A 159 -2.45 10.61 7.56
C MET A 159 -1.54 9.75 8.44
N GLY A 160 -0.75 10.37 9.34
CA GLY A 160 0.06 9.63 10.32
C GLY A 160 -0.79 8.70 11.19
N PRO A 161 -1.74 9.23 11.99
CA PRO A 161 -2.68 8.42 12.76
C PRO A 161 -3.49 7.42 11.94
N ILE A 162 -3.90 7.77 10.72
CA ILE A 162 -4.65 6.86 9.84
C ILE A 162 -3.79 5.69 9.39
N LYS A 163 -2.51 5.91 9.09
CA LYS A 163 -1.58 4.82 8.77
C LYS A 163 -1.29 3.93 9.97
N ALA A 164 -1.27 4.48 11.19
CA ALA A 164 -1.20 3.68 12.41
C ALA A 164 -2.46 2.82 12.62
N ALA A 165 -3.64 3.37 12.31
CA ALA A 165 -4.88 2.62 12.32
C ALA A 165 -4.87 1.48 11.29
N LEU A 166 -4.42 1.74 10.05
CA LEU A 166 -4.27 0.73 9.01
C LEU A 166 -3.34 -0.42 9.44
N ASP A 167 -2.20 -0.09 10.03
CA ASP A 167 -1.23 -1.05 10.54
C ASP A 167 -1.83 -1.92 11.66
N SER A 168 -2.57 -1.31 12.59
CA SER A 168 -3.30 -2.03 13.62
C SER A 168 -4.40 -2.92 13.04
N CYS A 169 -5.20 -2.43 12.07
CA CYS A 169 -6.23 -3.22 11.39
C CYS A 169 -5.65 -4.49 10.75
N ALA A 170 -4.47 -4.41 10.12
CA ALA A 170 -3.84 -5.58 9.53
C ALA A 170 -3.53 -6.66 10.60
N ARG A 171 -3.03 -6.28 11.77
CA ARG A 171 -2.79 -7.22 12.88
C ARG A 171 -4.06 -7.86 13.42
N PHE A 172 -5.13 -7.06 13.59
CA PHE A 172 -6.42 -7.59 14.05
C PHE A 172 -7.07 -8.52 13.01
N LEU A 173 -6.94 -8.22 11.72
CA LEU A 173 -7.37 -9.09 10.64
C LEU A 173 -6.58 -10.39 10.61
N ALA A 174 -5.25 -10.34 10.75
CA ALA A 174 -4.40 -11.51 10.86
C ALA A 174 -4.88 -12.45 11.98
N LYS A 175 -5.11 -11.90 13.17
CA LYS A 175 -5.66 -12.65 14.31
C LYS A 175 -7.03 -13.25 14.03
N SER A 176 -7.95 -12.44 13.47
CA SER A 176 -9.34 -12.85 13.21
C SER A 176 -9.43 -13.97 12.17
N PHE A 177 -8.63 -13.89 11.09
CA PHE A 177 -8.64 -14.89 10.04
C PHE A 177 -7.95 -16.20 10.46
N SER A 178 -6.93 -16.12 11.30
CA SER A 178 -6.19 -17.29 11.80
C SER A 178 -7.05 -18.26 12.64
N ALA A 179 -8.26 -17.87 13.05
CA ALA A 179 -9.19 -18.76 13.74
C ALA A 179 -9.73 -19.91 12.85
N GLY A 180 -9.63 -19.80 11.53
CA GLY A 180 -10.17 -20.83 10.62
C GLY A 180 -9.49 -20.91 9.25
N THR A 181 -8.40 -20.14 9.05
CA THR A 181 -7.63 -20.13 7.79
C THR A 181 -6.15 -19.91 8.07
N GLU A 182 -5.32 -20.09 7.04
CA GLU A 182 -3.91 -19.70 7.02
C GLU A 182 -3.68 -18.37 6.30
N VAL A 183 -4.75 -17.58 6.09
CA VAL A 183 -4.66 -16.27 5.43
C VAL A 183 -3.83 -15.32 6.29
N ARG A 184 -2.87 -14.66 5.66
CA ARG A 184 -1.94 -13.73 6.29
C ARG A 184 -2.23 -12.30 5.89
N PHE A 185 -2.06 -11.38 6.85
CA PHE A 185 -2.17 -9.93 6.63
C PHE A 185 -0.88 -9.27 7.09
N ASN A 186 -0.20 -8.58 6.17
CA ASN A 186 1.04 -7.90 6.47
C ASN A 186 1.05 -6.48 5.89
N VAL A 187 1.89 -5.65 6.45
CA VAL A 187 2.09 -4.26 6.03
C VAL A 187 3.48 -4.09 5.44
N ILE A 188 3.60 -3.39 4.33
CA ILE A 188 4.89 -2.84 3.89
C ILE A 188 4.97 -1.41 4.43
N GLY A 189 5.85 -1.21 5.40
CA GLY A 189 6.20 0.11 5.93
C GLY A 189 7.18 0.81 5.01
N ALA A 190 6.69 1.50 3.99
CA ALA A 190 7.54 2.15 3.00
C ALA A 190 8.05 3.51 3.48
N GLY A 191 9.33 3.78 3.23
CA GLY A 191 9.89 5.14 3.29
C GLY A 191 9.34 6.02 2.16
N PRO A 192 9.72 7.31 2.08
CA PRO A 192 9.23 8.23 1.07
C PRO A 192 9.52 7.73 -0.36
N LEU A 193 8.49 7.74 -1.20
CA LEU A 193 8.52 7.29 -2.60
C LEU A 193 8.02 8.40 -3.52
N LYS A 194 8.61 8.50 -4.71
CA LYS A 194 8.14 9.42 -5.75
C LYS A 194 7.04 8.76 -6.59
N THR A 195 5.80 8.87 -6.11
CA THR A 195 4.61 8.28 -6.74
C THR A 195 3.59 9.36 -7.11
N SER A 196 2.52 8.97 -7.82
CA SER A 196 1.39 9.86 -8.09
C SER A 196 0.62 10.26 -6.82
N ALA A 197 0.55 9.39 -5.83
CA ALA A 197 -0.09 9.71 -4.55
C ALA A 197 0.71 10.75 -3.78
N SER A 198 2.04 10.60 -3.71
CA SER A 198 2.92 11.54 -3.02
C SER A 198 3.00 12.91 -3.71
N ALA A 199 2.83 12.97 -5.02
CA ALA A 199 2.80 14.23 -5.78
C ALA A 199 1.62 15.15 -5.40
N GLY A 200 0.56 14.58 -4.80
CA GLY A 200 -0.59 15.34 -4.29
C GLY A 200 -0.40 15.88 -2.87
N ILE A 201 0.71 15.58 -2.20
CA ILE A 201 1.00 16.05 -0.84
C ILE A 201 1.78 17.36 -0.92
N PRO A 202 1.25 18.49 -0.40
CA PRO A 202 2.00 19.75 -0.36
C PRO A 202 3.33 19.62 0.40
N GLY A 203 4.42 20.20 -0.11
CA GLY A 203 5.74 20.15 0.53
C GLY A 203 6.43 18.78 0.49
N TYR A 204 5.88 17.82 -0.28
CA TYR A 204 6.44 16.46 -0.32
C TYR A 204 7.83 16.39 -0.94
N LEU A 205 8.12 17.26 -1.91
CA LEU A 205 9.41 17.22 -2.60
C LEU A 205 10.58 17.49 -1.64
N GLU A 206 10.44 18.47 -0.76
CA GLU A 206 11.44 18.83 0.25
C GLU A 206 11.68 17.67 1.21
N SER A 207 10.60 17.04 1.68
CA SER A 207 10.69 15.84 2.53
C SER A 207 11.34 14.66 1.81
N TYR A 208 11.06 14.48 0.53
CA TYR A 208 11.67 13.44 -0.29
C TYR A 208 13.18 13.67 -0.48
N LEU A 209 13.59 14.91 -0.74
CA LEU A 209 15.01 15.29 -0.87
C LEU A 209 15.76 15.22 0.47
N TYR A 210 15.09 15.56 1.56
CA TYR A 210 15.64 15.38 2.89
C TYR A 210 15.83 13.92 3.24
N ALA A 211 14.84 13.08 2.96
CA ALA A 211 14.89 11.64 3.16
C ALA A 211 16.06 10.98 2.40
N GLU A 212 16.37 11.47 1.20
CA GLU A 212 17.52 11.00 0.43
C GLU A 212 18.83 11.12 1.21
N LYS A 213 19.01 12.25 1.90
CA LYS A 213 20.19 12.50 2.74
C LYS A 213 20.23 11.66 4.02
N LEU A 214 19.06 11.20 4.49
CA LEU A 214 18.96 10.40 5.70
C LEU A 214 19.10 8.91 5.46
N THR A 215 18.80 8.39 4.25
CA THR A 215 19.03 6.97 3.99
C THR A 215 20.51 6.63 4.18
N PHE A 216 20.82 5.45 4.73
CA PHE A 216 22.22 5.02 4.92
C PHE A 216 23.02 5.02 3.61
N ARG A 217 22.37 4.78 2.49
CA ARG A 217 23.00 4.75 1.17
C ARG A 217 22.96 6.07 0.41
N ARG A 218 22.46 7.16 1.02
CA ARG A 218 22.34 8.50 0.40
C ARG A 218 21.57 8.50 -0.93
N ARG A 219 20.65 7.60 -1.08
CA ARG A 219 19.79 7.46 -2.24
C ARG A 219 18.40 6.99 -1.79
N ASN A 220 17.38 7.66 -2.26
CA ASN A 220 15.99 7.29 -1.98
C ASN A 220 15.66 5.88 -2.48
N LEU A 221 14.57 5.35 -1.95
CA LEU A 221 13.97 4.11 -2.43
C LEU A 221 13.44 4.28 -3.85
N SER A 222 13.58 3.23 -4.64
CA SER A 222 12.76 3.03 -5.83
C SER A 222 11.43 2.37 -5.46
N THR A 223 10.40 2.63 -6.26
CA THR A 223 9.11 1.95 -6.09
C THR A 223 9.21 0.44 -6.29
N GLN A 224 10.18 0.00 -7.12
CA GLN A 224 10.45 -1.42 -7.35
C GLN A 224 10.94 -2.12 -6.07
N GLU A 225 11.81 -1.51 -5.26
CA GLU A 225 12.30 -2.13 -4.02
C GLU A 225 11.15 -2.40 -3.03
N VAL A 226 10.15 -1.53 -3.01
CA VAL A 226 8.92 -1.74 -2.21
C VAL A 226 8.05 -2.84 -2.82
N ALA A 227 7.96 -2.90 -4.14
CA ALA A 227 7.21 -3.95 -4.85
C ALA A 227 7.86 -5.33 -4.65
N ASP A 228 9.17 -5.45 -4.66
CA ASP A 228 9.89 -6.71 -4.42
C ASP A 228 9.63 -7.26 -3.02
N ALA A 229 9.62 -6.38 -2.00
CA ALA A 229 9.25 -6.76 -0.64
C ALA A 229 7.78 -7.20 -0.54
N ALA A 230 6.87 -6.51 -1.24
CA ALA A 230 5.47 -6.91 -1.30
C ALA A 230 5.29 -8.26 -2.00
N LEU A 231 6.02 -8.50 -3.09
CA LEU A 231 6.01 -9.77 -3.81
C LEU A 231 6.46 -10.93 -2.91
N PHE A 232 7.51 -10.73 -2.11
CA PHE A 232 7.94 -11.69 -1.11
C PHE A 232 6.82 -11.98 -0.10
N LEU A 233 6.17 -10.95 0.46
CA LEU A 233 5.07 -11.14 1.43
C LEU A 233 3.82 -11.79 0.80
N LEU A 234 3.56 -11.59 -0.49
CA LEU A 234 2.48 -12.25 -1.23
C LEU A 234 2.79 -13.72 -1.55
N SER A 235 4.05 -14.11 -1.51
CA SER A 235 4.52 -15.46 -1.84
C SER A 235 4.37 -16.43 -0.68
N ASN A 236 4.42 -17.73 -0.98
CA ASN A 236 4.45 -18.78 0.05
C ASN A 236 5.76 -18.79 0.86
N ARG A 237 6.81 -18.07 0.39
CA ARG A 237 8.10 -17.98 1.09
C ARG A 237 8.05 -17.19 2.39
N SER A 238 6.98 -16.41 2.57
CA SER A 238 6.71 -15.65 3.78
C SER A 238 5.63 -16.28 4.66
N SER A 239 5.41 -17.60 4.57
CA SER A 239 4.34 -18.31 5.30
C SER A 239 4.40 -18.14 6.82
N GLY A 240 5.59 -17.94 7.40
CA GLY A 240 5.77 -17.66 8.82
C GLY A 240 5.58 -16.18 9.21
N ILE A 241 5.26 -15.28 8.26
CA ILE A 241 5.09 -13.84 8.53
C ILE A 241 3.60 -13.48 8.45
N ASN A 242 3.01 -13.17 9.60
CA ASN A 242 1.59 -12.79 9.72
C ASN A 242 1.41 -11.72 10.79
N GLY A 243 0.72 -10.63 10.47
CA GLY A 243 0.53 -9.48 11.36
C GLY A 243 1.77 -8.59 11.50
N ALA A 244 2.74 -8.70 10.60
CA ALA A 244 3.98 -7.96 10.64
C ALA A 244 3.93 -6.69 9.77
N SER A 245 4.71 -5.68 10.20
CA SER A 245 5.06 -4.51 9.39
C SER A 245 6.51 -4.66 8.95
N LEU A 246 6.71 -4.95 7.66
CA LEU A 246 8.05 -5.04 7.06
C LEU A 246 8.49 -3.65 6.62
N VAL A 247 9.47 -3.09 7.31
CA VAL A 247 10.02 -1.76 6.98
C VAL A 247 10.95 -1.86 5.78
N VAL A 248 10.70 -0.99 4.79
CA VAL A 248 11.50 -0.81 3.58
C VAL A 248 11.80 0.68 3.44
N ASP A 249 12.92 1.14 4.01
CA ASP A 249 13.24 2.58 4.08
C ASP A 249 14.73 2.90 3.90
N ALA A 250 15.55 1.92 3.57
CA ALA A 250 16.99 2.06 3.39
C ALA A 250 17.72 2.66 4.63
N GLY A 251 17.21 2.35 5.83
CA GLY A 251 17.78 2.80 7.10
C GLY A 251 17.37 4.22 7.51
N LEU A 252 16.44 4.85 6.78
CA LEU A 252 15.96 6.21 7.08
C LEU A 252 15.50 6.36 8.53
N GLY A 253 14.62 5.46 8.98
CA GLY A 253 14.03 5.51 10.32
C GLY A 253 15.00 5.20 11.46
N SER A 254 16.18 4.67 11.15
CA SER A 254 17.23 4.34 12.11
C SER A 254 18.40 5.34 12.13
N ASN A 255 18.42 6.29 11.19
CA ASN A 255 19.51 7.26 11.07
C ASN A 255 19.24 8.46 11.98
N PHE A 256 20.06 8.58 13.02
CA PHE A 256 19.94 9.65 14.01
C PHE A 256 21.33 10.31 14.24
N PHE A 257 21.37 11.61 14.44
CA PHE A 257 22.61 12.39 14.57
C PHE A 257 23.62 12.22 13.42
N ASP A 258 23.11 12.20 12.20
CA ASP A 258 23.94 12.10 11.01
C ASP A 258 24.88 13.30 10.89
N LYS A 259 26.21 13.03 10.80
CA LYS A 259 27.25 14.08 10.83
C LYS A 259 27.12 15.08 9.68
N GLU A 260 26.72 14.64 8.49
CA GLU A 260 26.56 15.53 7.33
C GLU A 260 25.35 16.44 7.51
N ILE A 261 24.22 15.88 7.98
CA ILE A 261 23.02 16.68 8.28
C ILE A 261 23.31 17.70 9.39
N ILE A 262 24.02 17.28 10.44
CA ILE A 262 24.43 18.20 11.51
C ILE A 262 25.31 19.34 10.96
N ARG A 263 26.30 19.03 10.12
CA ARG A 263 27.16 20.03 9.48
C ARG A 263 26.34 21.03 8.67
N LEU A 264 25.41 20.56 7.86
CA LEU A 264 24.55 21.45 7.07
C LEU A 264 23.62 22.30 7.95
N ALA A 265 23.07 21.73 9.03
CA ALA A 265 22.20 22.45 9.96
C ALA A 265 22.94 23.50 10.77
N MET A 266 24.15 23.21 11.21
CA MET A 266 24.98 24.12 12.03
C MET A 266 25.73 25.17 11.20
N ARG A 267 25.63 25.13 9.86
CA ARG A 267 26.37 26.02 8.95
C ARG A 267 27.90 26.03 9.25
N MET A 268 28.43 24.89 9.70
CA MET A 268 29.86 24.74 9.94
C MET A 268 30.56 24.77 8.58
N GLU A 269 31.35 25.81 8.34
CA GLU A 269 32.22 25.89 7.18
C GLU A 269 33.28 24.77 7.25
N SER A 270 33.53 24.18 6.10
CA SER A 270 34.51 23.09 5.93
C SER A 270 35.93 23.56 6.00
#